data_5d0bfaefd2d9b3518bf4822f3c1005cf
#
_entry.id   5d0bfaefd2d9b3518bf4822f3c1005cf
#
_cell.length_a   1.000
_cell.length_b   1.000
_cell.length_c   1.000
_cell.angle_alpha   90.00
_cell.angle_beta   90.00
_cell.angle_gamma   90.00
#
_symmetry.space_group_name_H-M   'P 1'
#
loop_
_entity.id
_entity.type
_entity.pdbx_description
1 polymer ?
#
loop_
_entity_poly.entity_id
_entity_poly.type
_entity_poly.pdbx_seq_one_letter_code
_entity_poly.pdbx_strand_id
1 'polypeptide(L)'
;MVRTLLVTNDFPPRPGGIQQFVHNLAVRVPGDEVVVYASTWKGAGKFDAGQPFEVVRDGTGMLLPTPRVARRAAEIARGRGCDRVWFGAAAPLGLLADGLRRRADIARVVALTHGHEVGWAALPGARGLLRRIARGADVVTYLGEYTRVRLARAIGGLTALERLAPGVDVDAYSPGVDGGEVRARHGLQGRPVVVCVSRLVPRKGQDVLIRALPQVKRAVPGAALLIVSGGPYRGTLERLAREHGVERDVVFTGPVSWEDLPAHYAAGDVFAMPCRTRRRGLDVEGLGIVYLEASATGLPVLAGDSGGAPDAVRDGETGFVVPGRDVKAVAERLITLLRDRELAARMGAAGRAWVEAEWRWESQAARLNALLAGEKGT
;
A
#
# COMPACT_ATOMS: atom_id res chain seq x y z
N MET A 1 22.41 -24.06 -3.53
CA MET A 1 21.77 -22.76 -3.17
C MET A 1 20.33 -22.82 -3.64
N VAL A 2 19.41 -22.41 -2.80
CA VAL A 2 17.99 -22.37 -3.14
C VAL A 2 17.73 -21.05 -3.85
N ARG A 3 17.15 -21.10 -5.06
CA ARG A 3 16.84 -19.88 -5.82
C ARG A 3 15.36 -19.73 -6.10
N THR A 4 14.90 -18.52 -6.10
CA THR A 4 13.50 -18.14 -6.34
C THR A 4 13.37 -17.36 -7.64
N LEU A 5 12.44 -17.74 -8.51
CA LEU A 5 12.02 -16.95 -9.67
C LEU A 5 10.85 -16.06 -9.28
N LEU A 6 11.06 -14.75 -9.26
CA LEU A 6 9.96 -13.76 -9.17
C LEU A 6 9.39 -13.54 -10.59
N VAL A 7 8.11 -13.80 -10.77
CA VAL A 7 7.38 -13.50 -12.02
C VAL A 7 6.38 -12.40 -11.80
N THR A 8 6.54 -11.25 -12.49
CA THR A 8 5.69 -10.09 -12.23
C THR A 8 5.51 -9.15 -13.42
N ASN A 9 4.37 -8.48 -13.50
CA ASN A 9 4.13 -7.30 -14.31
C ASN A 9 4.45 -5.99 -13.57
N ASP A 10 4.52 -6.09 -12.25
CA ASP A 10 4.62 -4.98 -11.34
C ASP A 10 6.05 -4.87 -10.80
N PHE A 11 6.92 -4.26 -11.62
CA PHE A 11 8.32 -4.03 -11.26
C PHE A 11 8.80 -2.66 -11.76
N PRO A 12 9.61 -1.93 -10.99
CA PRO A 12 10.19 -0.67 -11.43
C PRO A 12 11.01 -0.84 -12.73
N PRO A 13 11.22 0.25 -13.49
CA PRO A 13 10.90 1.63 -13.19
C PRO A 13 9.44 2.03 -13.47
N ARG A 14 8.55 1.06 -13.73
CA ARG A 14 7.11 1.33 -13.83
C ARG A 14 6.62 1.89 -12.49
N PRO A 15 5.98 3.09 -12.47
CA PRO A 15 5.56 3.71 -11.24
C PRO A 15 4.30 3.04 -10.66
N GLY A 16 4.24 2.90 -9.34
CA GLY A 16 3.06 2.42 -8.61
C GLY A 16 3.39 1.76 -7.27
N GLY A 17 2.38 1.69 -6.39
CA GLY A 17 2.55 1.13 -5.04
C GLY A 17 2.84 -0.38 -5.04
N ILE A 18 2.25 -1.15 -5.98
CA ILE A 18 2.51 -2.59 -6.11
C ILE A 18 3.95 -2.82 -6.56
N GLN A 19 4.43 -2.02 -7.54
CA GLN A 19 5.80 -2.07 -8.04
C GLN A 19 6.81 -1.84 -6.93
N GLN A 20 6.58 -0.83 -6.10
CA GLN A 20 7.41 -0.53 -4.94
C GLN A 20 7.34 -1.65 -3.89
N PHE A 21 6.15 -2.20 -3.64
CA PHE A 21 6.00 -3.31 -2.70
C PHE A 21 6.81 -4.53 -3.13
N VAL A 22 6.64 -4.97 -4.38
CA VAL A 22 7.35 -6.13 -4.93
C VAL A 22 8.86 -5.91 -4.94
N HIS A 23 9.31 -4.70 -5.35
CA HIS A 23 10.72 -4.35 -5.38
C HIS A 23 11.34 -4.30 -3.98
N ASN A 24 10.68 -3.65 -3.01
CA ASN A 24 11.17 -3.56 -1.64
C ASN A 24 11.32 -4.93 -0.97
N LEU A 25 10.47 -5.90 -1.32
CA LEU A 25 10.67 -7.27 -0.90
C LEU A 25 11.85 -7.92 -1.62
N ALA A 26 11.97 -7.73 -2.95
CA ALA A 26 13.01 -8.36 -3.75
C ALA A 26 14.42 -7.93 -3.35
N VAL A 27 14.65 -6.66 -3.04
CA VAL A 27 15.98 -6.15 -2.60
C VAL A 27 16.40 -6.64 -1.22
N ARG A 28 15.47 -7.23 -0.45
CA ARG A 28 15.73 -7.81 0.88
C ARG A 28 15.85 -9.34 0.86
N VAL A 29 15.69 -9.97 -0.28
CA VAL A 29 16.12 -11.35 -0.53
C VAL A 29 17.60 -11.28 -0.91
N PRO A 30 18.46 -12.19 -0.43
CA PRO A 30 19.86 -12.23 -0.89
C PRO A 30 19.95 -12.24 -2.42
N GLY A 31 20.82 -11.42 -3.00
CA GLY A 31 20.80 -11.14 -4.44
C GLY A 31 21.11 -12.35 -5.32
N ASP A 32 21.81 -13.33 -4.81
CA ASP A 32 22.09 -14.62 -5.48
C ASP A 32 20.93 -15.63 -5.36
N GLU A 33 19.95 -15.37 -4.50
CA GLU A 33 18.78 -16.23 -4.26
C GLU A 33 17.54 -15.83 -5.06
N VAL A 34 17.53 -14.68 -5.76
CA VAL A 34 16.39 -14.23 -6.54
C VAL A 34 16.76 -13.90 -7.98
N VAL A 35 15.90 -14.32 -8.90
CA VAL A 35 15.93 -13.91 -10.31
C VAL A 35 14.57 -13.33 -10.65
N VAL A 36 14.54 -12.17 -11.27
CA VAL A 36 13.29 -11.49 -11.62
C VAL A 36 12.98 -11.69 -13.10
N TYR A 37 11.79 -12.20 -13.42
CA TYR A 37 11.24 -12.19 -14.76
C TYR A 37 10.05 -11.20 -14.81
N ALA A 38 10.25 -10.10 -15.51
CA ALA A 38 9.28 -9.01 -15.54
C ALA A 38 8.96 -8.53 -16.96
N SER A 39 7.79 -7.89 -17.13
CA SER A 39 7.45 -7.15 -18.34
C SER A 39 8.40 -5.98 -18.54
N THR A 40 8.59 -5.55 -19.81
CA THR A 40 9.44 -4.38 -20.11
C THR A 40 8.74 -3.06 -19.82
N TRP A 41 9.53 -2.02 -19.55
CA TRP A 41 9.09 -0.64 -19.38
C TRP A 41 10.17 0.33 -19.86
N LYS A 42 9.78 1.56 -20.20
CA LYS A 42 10.74 2.61 -20.58
C LYS A 42 11.76 2.84 -19.47
N GLY A 43 13.05 2.77 -19.79
CA GLY A 43 14.14 2.95 -18.82
C GLY A 43 14.51 1.70 -18.02
N ALA A 44 13.92 0.53 -18.32
CA ALA A 44 14.18 -0.72 -17.60
C ALA A 44 15.68 -1.09 -17.55
N GLY A 45 16.40 -1.02 -18.67
CA GLY A 45 17.81 -1.41 -18.70
C GLY A 45 18.71 -0.61 -17.74
N LYS A 46 18.50 0.70 -17.62
CA LYS A 46 19.23 1.53 -16.65
C LYS A 46 18.88 1.17 -15.20
N PHE A 47 17.60 0.91 -14.94
CA PHE A 47 17.15 0.51 -13.61
C PHE A 47 17.71 -0.86 -13.22
N ASP A 48 17.63 -1.84 -14.14
CA ASP A 48 18.04 -3.21 -13.89
C ASP A 48 19.54 -3.35 -13.63
N ALA A 49 20.37 -2.53 -14.28
CA ALA A 49 21.82 -2.50 -14.08
C ALA A 49 22.22 -2.08 -12.64
N GLY A 50 21.35 -1.42 -11.91
CA GLY A 50 21.59 -1.02 -10.51
C GLY A 50 21.02 -1.98 -9.48
N GLN A 51 20.46 -3.15 -9.90
CA GLN A 51 19.87 -4.08 -8.95
C GLN A 51 20.90 -5.08 -8.41
N PRO A 52 20.78 -5.56 -7.17
CA PRO A 52 21.67 -6.56 -6.60
C PRO A 52 21.41 -7.99 -7.11
N PHE A 53 20.43 -8.19 -7.99
CA PHE A 53 19.99 -9.46 -8.54
C PHE A 53 19.77 -9.37 -10.06
N GLU A 54 19.71 -10.54 -10.71
CA GLU A 54 19.44 -10.61 -12.15
C GLU A 54 17.99 -10.26 -12.47
N VAL A 55 17.78 -9.35 -13.45
CA VAL A 55 16.46 -9.03 -14.00
C VAL A 55 16.39 -9.40 -15.47
N VAL A 56 15.52 -10.34 -15.80
CA VAL A 56 15.21 -10.75 -17.18
C VAL A 56 13.92 -10.07 -17.61
N ARG A 57 14.02 -9.19 -18.60
CA ARG A 57 12.82 -8.51 -19.16
C ARG A 57 12.25 -9.29 -20.33
N ASP A 58 10.92 -9.41 -20.35
CA ASP A 58 10.20 -9.87 -21.54
C ASP A 58 10.15 -8.74 -22.59
N GLY A 59 10.04 -9.09 -23.86
CA GLY A 59 9.90 -8.10 -24.93
C GLY A 59 8.54 -7.40 -24.96
N THR A 60 7.58 -7.80 -24.08
CA THR A 60 6.23 -7.23 -24.02
C THR A 60 6.03 -6.36 -22.79
N GLY A 61 5.23 -5.30 -22.92
CA GLY A 61 4.86 -4.40 -21.81
C GLY A 61 3.92 -5.03 -20.77
N MET A 62 3.43 -6.27 -21.04
CA MET A 62 2.59 -7.04 -20.13
C MET A 62 2.78 -8.53 -20.34
N LEU A 63 3.10 -9.26 -19.29
CA LEU A 63 3.07 -10.72 -19.26
C LEU A 63 1.63 -11.19 -19.10
N LEU A 64 1.22 -12.10 -20.00
CA LEU A 64 -0.05 -12.81 -19.88
C LEU A 64 0.23 -14.29 -19.61
N PRO A 65 -0.67 -15.06 -18.98
CA PRO A 65 -0.47 -16.48 -18.66
C PRO A 65 -0.63 -17.36 -19.92
N THR A 66 0.22 -17.13 -20.93
CA THR A 66 0.25 -17.84 -22.21
C THR A 66 1.28 -18.97 -22.20
N PRO A 67 1.18 -19.96 -23.13
CA PRO A 67 2.20 -21.01 -23.28
C PRO A 67 3.60 -20.46 -23.55
N ARG A 68 3.73 -19.33 -24.26
CA ARG A 68 5.01 -18.64 -24.51
C ARG A 68 5.65 -18.17 -23.21
N VAL A 69 4.90 -17.43 -22.39
CA VAL A 69 5.38 -16.91 -21.11
C VAL A 69 5.69 -18.07 -20.14
N ALA A 70 4.85 -19.12 -20.12
CA ALA A 70 5.11 -20.31 -19.31
C ALA A 70 6.43 -21.01 -19.68
N ARG A 71 6.71 -21.19 -20.99
CA ARG A 71 7.97 -21.75 -21.46
C ARG A 71 9.15 -20.89 -21.07
N ARG A 72 9.06 -19.57 -21.33
CA ARG A 72 10.15 -18.64 -21.02
C ARG A 72 10.46 -18.61 -19.52
N ALA A 73 9.45 -18.54 -18.66
CA ALA A 73 9.64 -18.61 -17.22
C ALA A 73 10.28 -19.94 -16.77
N ALA A 74 9.87 -21.07 -17.36
CA ALA A 74 10.45 -22.38 -17.07
C ALA A 74 11.91 -22.50 -17.56
N GLU A 75 12.25 -21.92 -18.71
CA GLU A 75 13.63 -21.85 -19.21
C GLU A 75 14.53 -21.05 -18.26
N ILE A 76 14.05 -19.89 -17.78
CA ILE A 76 14.77 -19.06 -16.82
C ILE A 76 14.95 -19.84 -15.52
N ALA A 77 13.88 -20.44 -14.98
CA ALA A 77 13.93 -21.20 -13.73
C ALA A 77 14.99 -22.32 -13.80
N ARG A 78 14.94 -23.16 -14.85
CA ARG A 78 15.92 -24.26 -15.05
C ARG A 78 17.34 -23.75 -15.26
N GLY A 79 17.51 -22.75 -16.14
CA GLY A 79 18.83 -22.20 -16.46
C GLY A 79 19.51 -21.48 -15.30
N ARG A 80 18.76 -21.10 -14.27
CA ARG A 80 19.25 -20.43 -13.05
C ARG A 80 19.15 -21.30 -11.80
N GLY A 81 18.67 -22.54 -11.92
CA GLY A 81 18.52 -23.46 -10.80
C GLY A 81 17.46 -22.97 -9.77
N CYS A 82 16.39 -22.32 -10.24
CA CYS A 82 15.29 -21.91 -9.36
C CYS A 82 14.36 -23.10 -9.10
N ASP A 83 14.15 -23.43 -7.84
CA ASP A 83 13.22 -24.47 -7.37
C ASP A 83 11.96 -23.87 -6.71
N ARG A 84 11.89 -22.54 -6.58
CA ARG A 84 10.79 -21.80 -6.01
C ARG A 84 10.31 -20.73 -6.97
N VAL A 85 9.00 -20.43 -6.92
CA VAL A 85 8.39 -19.33 -7.68
C VAL A 85 7.62 -18.42 -6.75
N TRP A 86 7.83 -17.14 -6.94
CA TRP A 86 7.08 -16.09 -6.32
C TRP A 86 6.37 -15.27 -7.41
N PHE A 87 5.03 -15.26 -7.41
CA PHE A 87 4.27 -14.37 -8.26
C PHE A 87 4.06 -13.03 -7.55
N GLY A 88 4.62 -11.96 -8.14
CA GLY A 88 4.50 -10.60 -7.61
C GLY A 88 3.05 -10.10 -7.56
N ALA A 89 2.14 -10.68 -8.40
CA ALA A 89 0.70 -10.57 -8.28
C ALA A 89 0.06 -11.92 -8.63
N ALA A 90 -0.83 -12.41 -7.78
CA ALA A 90 -1.50 -13.71 -7.96
C ALA A 90 -2.29 -13.77 -9.26
N ALA A 91 -3.09 -12.76 -9.53
CA ALA A 91 -3.88 -12.67 -10.75
C ALA A 91 -3.27 -11.68 -11.76
N PRO A 92 -3.10 -12.07 -13.03
CA PRO A 92 -3.42 -13.38 -13.62
C PRO A 92 -2.24 -14.38 -13.65
N LEU A 93 -1.00 -13.96 -13.31
CA LEU A 93 0.22 -14.74 -13.56
C LEU A 93 0.31 -16.04 -12.75
N GLY A 94 -0.36 -16.14 -11.60
CA GLY A 94 -0.44 -17.37 -10.83
C GLY A 94 -1.06 -18.55 -11.57
N LEU A 95 -1.78 -18.31 -12.68
CA LEU A 95 -2.24 -19.38 -13.58
C LEU A 95 -1.08 -20.17 -14.25
N LEU A 96 0.13 -19.64 -14.22
CA LEU A 96 1.34 -20.31 -14.72
C LEU A 96 1.87 -21.39 -13.76
N ALA A 97 1.44 -21.40 -12.49
CA ALA A 97 1.99 -22.24 -11.43
C ALA A 97 2.08 -23.73 -11.81
N ASP A 98 0.95 -24.34 -12.20
CA ASP A 98 0.92 -25.76 -12.61
C ASP A 98 1.86 -26.07 -13.77
N GLY A 99 1.96 -25.13 -14.73
CA GLY A 99 2.86 -25.25 -15.87
C GLY A 99 4.33 -25.20 -15.49
N LEU A 100 4.68 -24.36 -14.53
CA LEU A 100 6.05 -24.22 -14.02
C LEU A 100 6.46 -25.42 -13.18
N ARG A 101 5.58 -25.93 -12.30
CA ARG A 101 5.83 -27.16 -11.55
C ARG A 101 6.21 -28.32 -12.48
N ARG A 102 5.45 -28.53 -13.54
CA ARG A 102 5.72 -29.65 -14.49
C ARG A 102 6.93 -29.44 -15.37
N ARG A 103 7.31 -28.20 -15.70
CA ARG A 103 8.38 -27.90 -16.68
C ARG A 103 9.71 -27.57 -16.05
N ALA A 104 9.74 -27.15 -14.80
CA ALA A 104 10.95 -26.65 -14.14
C ALA A 104 11.12 -27.17 -12.71
N ASP A 105 10.43 -28.26 -12.36
CA ASP A 105 10.50 -28.94 -11.04
C ASP A 105 10.37 -27.98 -9.86
N ILE A 106 9.45 -27.02 -9.99
CA ILE A 106 9.19 -26.03 -8.93
C ILE A 106 8.55 -26.71 -7.72
N ALA A 107 9.27 -26.73 -6.62
CA ALA A 107 8.84 -27.32 -5.36
C ALA A 107 7.88 -26.39 -4.57
N ARG A 108 8.09 -25.06 -4.64
CA ARG A 108 7.34 -24.11 -3.85
C ARG A 108 6.80 -22.93 -4.68
N VAL A 109 5.53 -22.55 -4.46
CA VAL A 109 4.87 -21.43 -5.14
C VAL A 109 4.17 -20.54 -4.15
N VAL A 110 4.56 -19.26 -4.11
CA VAL A 110 3.92 -18.21 -3.31
C VAL A 110 3.31 -17.17 -4.26
N ALA A 111 2.05 -16.79 -4.07
CA ALA A 111 1.35 -15.84 -4.92
C ALA A 111 0.82 -14.65 -4.09
N LEU A 112 1.32 -13.44 -4.38
CA LEU A 112 0.93 -12.24 -3.65
C LEU A 112 -0.40 -11.69 -4.15
N THR A 113 -1.23 -11.16 -3.23
CA THR A 113 -2.41 -10.36 -3.58
C THR A 113 -2.26 -8.92 -3.10
N HIS A 114 -2.87 -7.99 -3.83
CA HIS A 114 -2.78 -6.55 -3.59
C HIS A 114 -4.13 -5.87 -3.36
N GLY A 115 -5.18 -6.68 -3.17
CA GLY A 115 -6.55 -6.21 -2.95
C GLY A 115 -7.39 -6.12 -4.22
N HIS A 116 -6.81 -6.02 -5.42
CA HIS A 116 -7.60 -6.04 -6.68
C HIS A 116 -8.19 -7.44 -6.96
N GLU A 117 -7.65 -8.50 -6.40
CA GLU A 117 -8.17 -9.86 -6.45
C GLU A 117 -9.53 -10.01 -5.76
N VAL A 118 -9.91 -9.06 -4.91
CA VAL A 118 -11.27 -8.99 -4.34
C VAL A 118 -12.32 -8.83 -5.45
N GLY A 119 -12.00 -8.08 -6.51
CA GLY A 119 -12.85 -8.01 -7.71
C GLY A 119 -12.97 -9.35 -8.42
N TRP A 120 -11.90 -10.12 -8.52
CA TRP A 120 -11.91 -11.49 -9.06
C TRP A 120 -12.75 -12.44 -8.20
N ALA A 121 -12.63 -12.33 -6.88
CA ALA A 121 -13.43 -13.11 -5.93
C ALA A 121 -14.95 -12.87 -6.07
N ALA A 122 -15.34 -11.66 -6.47
CA ALA A 122 -16.76 -11.27 -6.61
C ALA A 122 -17.42 -11.82 -7.88
N LEU A 123 -16.67 -11.98 -8.98
CA LEU A 123 -17.21 -12.37 -10.30
C LEU A 123 -17.09 -13.89 -10.52
N PRO A 124 -18.18 -14.62 -10.87
CA PRO A 124 -18.19 -16.09 -10.96
C PRO A 124 -17.08 -16.68 -11.85
N GLY A 125 -16.88 -16.16 -13.06
CA GLY A 125 -15.83 -16.64 -13.99
C GLY A 125 -14.42 -16.36 -13.47
N ALA A 126 -14.15 -15.15 -12.99
CA ALA A 126 -12.86 -14.76 -12.42
C ALA A 126 -12.57 -15.54 -11.12
N ARG A 127 -13.60 -15.83 -10.31
CA ARG A 127 -13.48 -16.70 -9.12
C ARG A 127 -12.98 -18.09 -9.48
N GLY A 128 -13.45 -18.66 -10.60
CA GLY A 128 -12.96 -19.95 -11.12
C GLY A 128 -11.46 -19.93 -11.43
N LEU A 129 -10.98 -18.84 -12.04
CA LEU A 129 -9.55 -18.63 -12.30
C LEU A 129 -8.75 -18.42 -11.00
N LEU A 130 -9.28 -17.66 -10.05
CA LEU A 130 -8.66 -17.46 -8.74
C LEU A 130 -8.51 -18.79 -7.98
N ARG A 131 -9.53 -19.67 -8.03
CA ARG A 131 -9.45 -21.03 -7.49
C ARG A 131 -8.40 -21.89 -8.18
N ARG A 132 -8.22 -21.73 -9.49
CA ARG A 132 -7.15 -22.41 -10.22
C ARG A 132 -5.78 -21.92 -9.79
N ILE A 133 -5.60 -20.62 -9.60
CA ILE A 133 -4.37 -20.04 -9.03
C ILE A 133 -4.09 -20.65 -7.64
N ALA A 134 -5.11 -20.68 -6.77
CA ALA A 134 -4.98 -21.23 -5.43
C ALA A 134 -4.57 -22.71 -5.42
N ARG A 135 -5.12 -23.55 -6.33
CA ARG A 135 -4.68 -24.96 -6.42
C ARG A 135 -3.23 -25.14 -6.87
N GLY A 136 -2.71 -24.22 -7.68
CA GLY A 136 -1.32 -24.26 -8.15
C GLY A 136 -0.32 -23.66 -7.15
N ALA A 137 -0.77 -22.83 -6.21
CA ALA A 137 0.06 -22.18 -5.21
C ALA A 137 0.04 -22.94 -3.87
N ASP A 138 1.16 -22.95 -3.15
CA ASP A 138 1.22 -23.46 -1.78
C ASP A 138 0.70 -22.41 -0.78
N VAL A 139 0.92 -21.13 -1.12
CA VAL A 139 0.46 -19.98 -0.34
C VAL A 139 -0.07 -18.90 -1.26
N VAL A 140 -1.23 -18.36 -0.91
CA VAL A 140 -1.73 -17.08 -1.42
C VAL A 140 -1.70 -16.07 -0.29
N THR A 141 -1.09 -14.91 -0.50
CA THR A 141 -1.01 -13.91 0.57
C THR A 141 -2.19 -12.94 0.55
N TYR A 142 -2.41 -12.27 1.67
CA TYR A 142 -3.40 -11.20 1.80
C TYR A 142 -2.80 -10.01 2.56
N LEU A 143 -3.34 -8.80 2.34
CA LEU A 143 -2.84 -7.58 2.96
C LEU A 143 -3.36 -7.40 4.41
N GLY A 144 -4.66 -7.64 4.62
CA GLY A 144 -5.35 -7.44 5.88
C GLY A 144 -6.67 -8.23 5.92
N GLU A 145 -7.41 -8.12 7.00
CA GLU A 145 -8.61 -8.91 7.27
C GLU A 145 -9.70 -8.74 6.20
N TYR A 146 -9.86 -7.52 5.69
CA TYR A 146 -10.80 -7.26 4.60
C TYR A 146 -10.54 -8.14 3.37
N THR A 147 -9.27 -8.28 2.96
CA THR A 147 -8.87 -9.11 1.82
C THR A 147 -8.91 -10.59 2.18
N ARG A 148 -8.48 -10.96 3.39
CA ARG A 148 -8.49 -12.34 3.88
C ARG A 148 -9.88 -12.98 3.81
N VAL A 149 -10.89 -12.33 4.39
CA VAL A 149 -12.26 -12.86 4.43
C VAL A 149 -12.82 -13.09 3.03
N ARG A 150 -12.54 -12.18 2.09
CA ARG A 150 -13.05 -12.29 0.71
C ARG A 150 -12.34 -13.36 -0.09
N LEU A 151 -11.02 -13.46 0.06
CA LEU A 151 -10.24 -14.51 -0.57
C LEU A 151 -10.60 -15.89 0.00
N ALA A 152 -10.70 -16.04 1.31
CA ALA A 152 -11.09 -17.30 1.96
C ALA A 152 -12.43 -17.82 1.45
N ARG A 153 -13.44 -16.95 1.33
CA ARG A 153 -14.75 -17.31 0.74
C ARG A 153 -14.65 -17.73 -0.73
N ALA A 154 -13.74 -17.12 -1.48
CA ALA A 154 -13.62 -17.41 -2.91
C ALA A 154 -12.86 -18.70 -3.18
N ILE A 155 -11.76 -18.95 -2.47
CA ILE A 155 -10.84 -20.07 -2.72
C ILE A 155 -11.14 -21.30 -1.85
N GLY A 156 -11.82 -21.15 -0.70
CA GLY A 156 -12.38 -22.27 0.04
C GLY A 156 -11.37 -23.29 0.58
N GLY A 157 -10.25 -22.84 1.16
CA GLY A 157 -9.27 -23.74 1.77
C GLY A 157 -8.40 -24.54 0.78
N LEU A 158 -8.38 -24.16 -0.51
CA LEU A 158 -7.57 -24.82 -1.55
C LEU A 158 -6.06 -24.61 -1.39
N THR A 159 -5.66 -23.62 -0.59
CA THR A 159 -4.26 -23.27 -0.28
C THR A 159 -4.20 -22.54 1.05
N ALA A 160 -3.00 -22.44 1.64
CA ALA A 160 -2.77 -21.60 2.79
C ALA A 160 -2.98 -20.12 2.45
N LEU A 161 -3.62 -19.38 3.36
CA LEU A 161 -3.74 -17.92 3.31
C LEU A 161 -2.86 -17.33 4.40
N GLU A 162 -1.84 -16.56 3.99
CA GLU A 162 -0.87 -15.97 4.90
C GLU A 162 -0.85 -14.45 4.74
N ARG A 163 -0.68 -13.73 5.85
CA ARG A 163 -0.57 -12.27 5.81
C ARG A 163 0.80 -11.86 5.28
N LEU A 164 0.81 -11.03 4.24
CA LEU A 164 2.00 -10.34 3.78
C LEU A 164 1.58 -8.96 3.24
N ALA A 165 2.00 -7.92 3.92
CA ALA A 165 1.63 -6.54 3.62
C ALA A 165 2.86 -5.69 3.30
N PRO A 166 2.72 -4.49 2.72
CA PRO A 166 3.83 -3.55 2.57
C PRO A 166 4.42 -3.19 3.92
N GLY A 167 5.74 -3.08 3.96
CA GLY A 167 6.46 -2.52 5.11
C GLY A 167 6.55 -1.00 5.05
N VAL A 168 6.96 -0.39 6.15
CA VAL A 168 7.29 1.04 6.27
C VAL A 168 8.77 1.18 6.55
N ASP A 169 9.39 2.19 5.94
CA ASP A 169 10.73 2.65 6.29
C ASP A 169 10.61 3.55 7.53
N VAL A 170 10.78 2.94 8.71
CA VAL A 170 10.62 3.63 9.99
C VAL A 170 11.77 4.60 10.31
N ASP A 171 12.87 4.53 9.58
CA ASP A 171 13.98 5.46 9.73
C ASP A 171 13.75 6.73 8.89
N ALA A 172 13.21 6.57 7.67
CA ALA A 172 12.78 7.68 6.84
C ALA A 172 11.54 8.39 7.41
N TYR A 173 10.54 7.62 7.86
CA TYR A 173 9.34 8.15 8.52
C TYR A 173 9.50 8.05 10.04
N SER A 174 9.90 9.15 10.68
CA SER A 174 10.15 9.16 12.11
C SER A 174 9.76 10.49 12.76
N PRO A 175 9.49 10.50 14.08
CA PRO A 175 9.20 11.75 14.81
C PRO A 175 10.35 12.77 14.80
N GLY A 176 11.57 12.34 14.46
CA GLY A 176 12.76 13.20 14.35
C GLY A 176 12.87 13.98 13.03
N VAL A 177 11.99 13.69 12.05
CA VAL A 177 11.98 14.42 10.77
C VAL A 177 11.46 15.83 10.97
N ASP A 178 12.18 16.82 10.42
CA ASP A 178 11.76 18.24 10.50
C ASP A 178 10.76 18.57 9.37
N GLY A 179 9.56 19.01 9.76
CA GLY A 179 8.53 19.55 8.88
C GLY A 179 8.51 21.08 8.79
N GLY A 180 9.46 21.76 9.47
CA GLY A 180 9.47 23.21 9.60
C GLY A 180 9.61 23.95 8.28
N GLU A 181 10.44 23.46 7.36
CA GLU A 181 10.58 24.05 6.03
C GLU A 181 9.30 23.94 5.20
N VAL A 182 8.61 22.79 5.28
CA VAL A 182 7.31 22.61 4.60
C VAL A 182 6.28 23.57 5.17
N ARG A 183 6.22 23.72 6.50
CA ARG A 183 5.33 24.69 7.15
C ARG A 183 5.66 26.13 6.74
N ALA A 184 6.94 26.52 6.69
CA ALA A 184 7.38 27.84 6.27
C ALA A 184 6.96 28.14 4.81
N ARG A 185 7.24 27.21 3.90
CA ARG A 185 6.94 27.31 2.47
C ARG A 185 5.46 27.54 2.20
N HIS A 186 4.60 26.97 3.03
CA HIS A 186 3.16 26.98 2.83
C HIS A 186 2.38 27.89 3.81
N GLY A 187 3.06 28.72 4.62
CA GLY A 187 2.41 29.63 5.58
C GLY A 187 1.65 28.90 6.69
N LEU A 188 2.17 27.76 7.15
CA LEU A 188 1.56 26.90 8.16
C LEU A 188 2.24 27.00 9.54
N GLN A 189 3.22 27.89 9.70
CA GLN A 189 3.93 28.09 10.97
C GLN A 189 2.94 28.50 12.08
N GLY A 190 3.06 27.84 13.23
CA GLY A 190 2.20 28.10 14.39
C GLY A 190 0.73 27.68 14.23
N ARG A 191 0.34 27.11 13.10
CA ARG A 191 -1.03 26.65 12.84
C ARG A 191 -1.21 25.19 13.21
N PRO A 192 -2.37 24.77 13.74
CA PRO A 192 -2.76 23.37 13.78
C PRO A 192 -2.98 22.82 12.35
N VAL A 193 -2.26 21.74 11.97
CA VAL A 193 -2.27 21.21 10.60
C VAL A 193 -2.80 19.78 10.55
N VAL A 194 -3.85 19.58 9.76
CA VAL A 194 -4.30 18.27 9.32
C VAL A 194 -3.59 17.95 8.01
N VAL A 195 -2.80 16.89 7.96
CA VAL A 195 -2.12 16.45 6.73
C VAL A 195 -2.86 15.26 6.09
N CYS A 196 -3.03 15.31 4.78
CA CYS A 196 -3.60 14.22 3.97
C CYS A 196 -2.68 13.91 2.80
N VAL A 197 -2.06 12.75 2.81
CA VAL A 197 -1.15 12.28 1.75
C VAL A 197 -1.85 11.21 0.94
N SER A 198 -2.28 11.52 -0.27
CA SER A 198 -2.89 10.54 -1.16
C SER A 198 -3.15 11.11 -2.55
N ARG A 199 -3.15 10.26 -3.56
CA ARG A 199 -3.62 10.63 -4.90
C ARG A 199 -5.01 11.28 -4.83
N LEU A 200 -5.22 12.39 -5.51
CA LEU A 200 -6.49 13.13 -5.49
C LEU A 200 -7.53 12.40 -6.36
N VAL A 201 -8.29 11.54 -5.70
CA VAL A 201 -9.42 10.78 -6.28
C VAL A 201 -10.57 10.69 -5.26
N PRO A 202 -11.83 10.62 -5.71
CA PRO A 202 -12.99 10.75 -4.82
C PRO A 202 -13.06 9.71 -3.68
N ARG A 203 -12.47 8.52 -3.81
CA ARG A 203 -12.50 7.51 -2.74
C ARG A 203 -11.64 7.86 -1.53
N LYS A 204 -10.65 8.76 -1.68
CA LYS A 204 -9.70 9.14 -0.63
C LYS A 204 -10.26 10.12 0.41
N GLY A 205 -11.40 10.76 0.13
CA GLY A 205 -12.13 11.55 1.11
C GLY A 205 -11.63 12.96 1.36
N GLN A 206 -10.73 13.52 0.53
CA GLN A 206 -10.25 14.90 0.66
C GLN A 206 -11.40 15.91 0.64
N ASP A 207 -12.47 15.65 -0.11
CA ASP A 207 -13.67 16.47 -0.14
C ASP A 207 -14.42 16.47 1.20
N VAL A 208 -14.39 15.38 1.96
CA VAL A 208 -14.98 15.30 3.30
C VAL A 208 -14.15 16.13 4.29
N LEU A 209 -12.83 16.11 4.19
CA LEU A 209 -11.94 16.97 5.01
C LEU A 209 -12.23 18.47 4.76
N ILE A 210 -12.35 18.86 3.48
CA ILE A 210 -12.67 20.26 3.13
C ILE A 210 -14.04 20.68 3.69
N ARG A 211 -15.06 19.80 3.58
CA ARG A 211 -16.40 20.07 4.14
C ARG A 211 -16.41 20.13 5.67
N ALA A 212 -15.53 19.38 6.34
CA ALA A 212 -15.38 19.37 7.78
C ALA A 212 -14.64 20.60 8.31
N LEU A 213 -13.74 21.18 7.50
CA LEU A 213 -12.82 22.25 7.91
C LEU A 213 -13.51 23.48 8.50
N PRO A 214 -14.67 24.00 7.99
CA PRO A 214 -15.36 25.11 8.63
C PRO A 214 -15.77 24.83 10.08
N GLN A 215 -16.23 23.61 10.39
CA GLN A 215 -16.56 23.21 11.76
C GLN A 215 -15.29 23.07 12.61
N VAL A 216 -14.23 22.49 12.07
CA VAL A 216 -12.94 22.36 12.74
C VAL A 216 -12.37 23.74 13.09
N LYS A 217 -12.38 24.69 12.16
CA LYS A 217 -11.88 26.06 12.38
C LYS A 217 -12.65 26.84 13.45
N ARG A 218 -13.96 26.64 13.58
CA ARG A 218 -14.73 27.25 14.67
C ARG A 218 -14.29 26.76 16.04
N ALA A 219 -13.91 25.50 16.17
CA ALA A 219 -13.47 24.90 17.43
C ALA A 219 -11.97 25.05 17.70
N VAL A 220 -11.18 25.12 16.62
CA VAL A 220 -9.70 25.19 16.60
C VAL A 220 -9.30 26.32 15.65
N PRO A 221 -9.28 27.58 16.12
CA PRO A 221 -8.88 28.72 15.28
C PRO A 221 -7.49 28.53 14.67
N GLY A 222 -7.35 28.92 13.41
CA GLY A 222 -6.10 28.78 12.68
C GLY A 222 -5.87 27.39 12.06
N ALA A 223 -6.72 26.40 12.31
CA ALA A 223 -6.59 25.07 11.70
C ALA A 223 -6.48 25.14 10.18
N ALA A 224 -5.55 24.34 9.62
CA ALA A 224 -5.28 24.25 8.20
C ALA A 224 -5.26 22.79 7.72
N LEU A 225 -5.48 22.60 6.43
CA LEU A 225 -5.45 21.31 5.75
C LEU A 225 -4.34 21.32 4.71
N LEU A 226 -3.36 20.46 4.88
CA LEU A 226 -2.26 20.21 3.92
C LEU A 226 -2.56 18.95 3.11
N ILE A 227 -2.89 19.11 1.83
CA ILE A 227 -3.18 18.02 0.90
C ILE A 227 -1.98 17.79 0.00
N VAL A 228 -1.33 16.63 0.18
CA VAL A 228 -0.09 16.26 -0.50
C VAL A 228 -0.41 15.28 -1.62
N SER A 229 0.12 15.51 -2.80
CA SER A 229 0.02 14.75 -4.04
C SER A 229 -0.85 15.42 -5.10
N GLY A 230 -0.87 14.82 -6.30
CA GLY A 230 -1.68 15.25 -7.45
C GLY A 230 -2.82 14.27 -7.78
N GLY A 231 -3.66 14.67 -8.71
CA GLY A 231 -4.69 13.78 -9.24
C GLY A 231 -5.86 14.51 -9.92
N PRO A 232 -6.72 13.77 -10.63
CA PRO A 232 -7.77 14.35 -11.47
C PRO A 232 -8.89 15.06 -10.67
N TYR A 233 -8.94 14.82 -9.36
CA TYR A 233 -9.98 15.41 -8.49
C TYR A 233 -9.62 16.83 -7.99
N ARG A 234 -8.40 17.33 -8.27
CA ARG A 234 -7.88 18.61 -7.76
C ARG A 234 -8.83 19.78 -8.02
N GLY A 235 -9.23 20.02 -9.27
CA GLY A 235 -10.11 21.14 -9.60
C GLY A 235 -11.47 21.11 -8.88
N THR A 236 -12.00 19.91 -8.60
CA THR A 236 -13.20 19.75 -7.79
C THR A 236 -12.96 20.15 -6.33
N LEU A 237 -11.82 19.75 -5.78
CA LEU A 237 -11.44 20.06 -4.39
C LEU A 237 -11.20 21.57 -4.19
N GLU A 238 -10.53 22.22 -5.13
CA GLU A 238 -10.30 23.68 -5.11
C GLU A 238 -11.62 24.48 -5.18
N ARG A 239 -12.54 24.05 -6.06
CA ARG A 239 -13.88 24.64 -6.10
C ARG A 239 -14.62 24.47 -4.76
N LEU A 240 -14.58 23.25 -4.21
CA LEU A 240 -15.21 22.94 -2.94
C LEU A 240 -14.65 23.80 -1.79
N ALA A 241 -13.33 24.03 -1.75
CA ALA A 241 -12.70 24.89 -0.75
C ALA A 241 -13.24 26.34 -0.83
N ARG A 242 -13.44 26.88 -2.05
CA ARG A 242 -14.07 28.21 -2.24
C ARG A 242 -15.53 28.21 -1.80
N GLU A 243 -16.32 27.20 -2.21
CA GLU A 243 -17.74 27.07 -1.83
C GLU A 243 -17.95 27.04 -0.32
N HIS A 244 -16.97 26.50 0.43
CA HIS A 244 -17.00 26.44 1.89
C HIS A 244 -16.24 27.60 2.57
N GLY A 245 -15.67 28.54 1.83
CA GLY A 245 -14.94 29.70 2.36
C GLY A 245 -13.67 29.35 3.12
N VAL A 246 -13.00 28.25 2.72
CA VAL A 246 -11.78 27.74 3.38
C VAL A 246 -10.58 27.66 2.42
N GLU A 247 -10.64 28.30 1.26
CA GLU A 247 -9.59 28.23 0.24
C GLU A 247 -8.23 28.72 0.73
N ARG A 248 -8.20 29.64 1.69
CA ARG A 248 -6.95 30.15 2.32
C ARG A 248 -6.37 29.21 3.38
N ASP A 249 -7.14 28.21 3.79
CA ASP A 249 -6.77 27.26 4.83
C ASP A 249 -6.51 25.85 4.28
N VAL A 250 -6.67 25.67 2.96
CA VAL A 250 -6.39 24.42 2.27
C VAL A 250 -5.19 24.61 1.33
N VAL A 251 -4.12 23.92 1.64
CA VAL A 251 -2.89 23.91 0.83
C VAL A 251 -2.85 22.64 -0.02
N PHE A 252 -2.63 22.82 -1.32
CA PHE A 252 -2.39 21.73 -2.27
C PHE A 252 -0.94 21.77 -2.75
N THR A 253 -0.09 20.84 -2.32
CA THR A 253 1.32 20.84 -2.72
C THR A 253 1.54 20.44 -4.17
N GLY A 254 0.63 19.64 -4.74
CA GLY A 254 0.90 18.88 -5.95
C GLY A 254 1.74 17.63 -5.67
N PRO A 255 2.26 16.97 -6.73
CA PRO A 255 3.16 15.83 -6.58
C PRO A 255 4.44 16.21 -5.80
N VAL A 256 4.86 15.32 -4.92
CA VAL A 256 6.06 15.46 -4.08
C VAL A 256 6.96 14.24 -4.34
N SER A 257 8.28 14.42 -4.29
CA SER A 257 9.24 13.31 -4.41
C SER A 257 9.14 12.37 -3.21
N TRP A 258 9.62 11.15 -3.35
CA TRP A 258 9.63 10.19 -2.25
C TRP A 258 10.55 10.63 -1.11
N GLU A 259 11.66 11.28 -1.45
CA GLU A 259 12.64 11.80 -0.51
C GLU A 259 12.09 12.94 0.35
N ASP A 260 11.22 13.78 -0.23
CA ASP A 260 10.61 14.93 0.45
C ASP A 260 9.34 14.56 1.23
N LEU A 261 8.78 13.38 0.97
CA LEU A 261 7.49 12.98 1.53
C LEU A 261 7.47 12.90 3.06
N PRO A 262 8.52 12.37 3.74
CA PRO A 262 8.57 12.34 5.21
C PRO A 262 8.41 13.73 5.86
N ALA A 263 9.05 14.76 5.31
CA ALA A 263 8.91 16.14 5.82
C ALA A 263 7.48 16.68 5.69
N HIS A 264 6.73 16.22 4.70
CA HIS A 264 5.33 16.61 4.54
C HIS A 264 4.41 15.93 5.58
N TYR A 265 4.70 14.69 5.99
CA TYR A 265 4.03 14.08 7.14
C TYR A 265 4.38 14.83 8.42
N ALA A 266 5.65 15.09 8.66
CA ALA A 266 6.14 15.80 9.84
C ALA A 266 5.63 17.25 9.94
N ALA A 267 5.16 17.84 8.84
CA ALA A 267 4.48 19.12 8.85
C ALA A 267 3.05 19.06 9.41
N GLY A 268 2.47 17.89 9.64
CA GLY A 268 1.16 17.69 10.23
C GLY A 268 1.18 17.56 11.75
N ASP A 269 0.04 17.85 12.39
CA ASP A 269 -0.22 17.50 13.80
C ASP A 269 -1.16 16.29 13.89
N VAL A 270 -1.97 16.05 12.86
CA VAL A 270 -2.88 14.91 12.70
C VAL A 270 -2.86 14.48 11.25
N PHE A 271 -2.75 13.18 11.01
CA PHE A 271 -2.96 12.62 9.67
C PHE A 271 -4.43 12.24 9.47
N ALA A 272 -5.02 12.62 8.33
CA ALA A 272 -6.39 12.25 8.02
C ALA A 272 -6.60 11.86 6.54
N MET A 273 -7.17 10.68 6.32
CA MET A 273 -7.65 10.26 5.00
C MET A 273 -8.95 9.46 5.18
N PRO A 274 -10.13 10.13 5.32
CA PRO A 274 -11.41 9.47 5.52
C PRO A 274 -11.88 8.81 4.22
N CYS A 275 -11.17 7.74 3.82
CA CYS A 275 -11.47 7.00 2.60
C CYS A 275 -12.84 6.31 2.68
N ARG A 276 -13.46 6.13 1.52
CA ARG A 276 -14.80 5.56 1.42
C ARG A 276 -14.95 4.56 0.29
N THR A 277 -15.74 3.55 0.54
CA THR A 277 -16.12 2.56 -0.48
C THR A 277 -17.05 3.20 -1.51
N ARG A 278 -16.77 2.93 -2.80
CA ARG A 278 -17.54 3.41 -3.96
C ARG A 278 -17.88 2.26 -4.90
N ARG A 279 -18.73 2.55 -5.90
CA ARG A 279 -19.09 1.62 -6.98
C ARG A 279 -19.50 0.25 -6.46
N ARG A 280 -20.35 0.22 -5.42
CA ARG A 280 -20.89 -1.02 -4.80
C ARG A 280 -19.79 -2.00 -4.35
N GLY A 281 -18.67 -1.47 -3.82
CA GLY A 281 -17.57 -2.30 -3.31
C GLY A 281 -16.45 -2.57 -4.30
N LEU A 282 -16.54 -2.06 -5.54
CA LEU A 282 -15.48 -2.24 -6.54
C LEU A 282 -14.34 -1.21 -6.46
N ASP A 283 -14.57 -0.10 -5.77
CA ASP A 283 -13.58 0.97 -5.57
C ASP A 283 -13.38 1.19 -4.06
N VAL A 284 -12.41 0.48 -3.51
CA VAL A 284 -12.10 0.42 -2.08
C VAL A 284 -10.64 0.74 -1.80
N GLU A 285 -10.32 1.09 -0.56
CA GLU A 285 -8.92 1.17 -0.10
C GLU A 285 -8.38 -0.25 0.12
N GLY A 286 -7.21 -0.56 -0.43
CA GLY A 286 -6.61 -1.90 -0.28
C GLY A 286 -6.09 -2.17 1.13
N LEU A 287 -5.30 -1.25 1.65
CA LEU A 287 -4.77 -1.20 3.01
C LEU A 287 -4.56 0.26 3.44
N GLY A 288 -3.91 1.07 2.59
CA GLY A 288 -3.57 2.45 2.90
C GLY A 288 -2.26 2.56 3.68
N ILE A 289 -1.13 2.23 3.02
CA ILE A 289 0.22 2.35 3.61
C ILE A 289 0.47 3.74 4.23
N VAL A 290 -0.16 4.78 3.69
CA VAL A 290 -0.06 6.16 4.18
C VAL A 290 -0.49 6.34 5.64
N TYR A 291 -1.38 5.50 6.16
CA TYR A 291 -1.73 5.49 7.59
C TYR A 291 -0.57 5.00 8.44
N LEU A 292 0.12 3.97 7.95
CA LEU A 292 1.27 3.39 8.63
C LEU A 292 2.50 4.33 8.56
N GLU A 293 2.69 5.01 7.42
CA GLU A 293 3.71 6.07 7.28
C GLU A 293 3.45 7.22 8.26
N ALA A 294 2.20 7.66 8.41
CA ALA A 294 1.81 8.65 9.39
C ALA A 294 2.04 8.18 10.83
N SER A 295 1.65 6.94 11.15
CA SER A 295 1.92 6.33 12.46
C SER A 295 3.42 6.22 12.73
N ALA A 296 4.23 5.85 11.72
CA ALA A 296 5.68 5.82 11.82
C ALA A 296 6.28 7.20 12.12
N THR A 297 5.70 8.27 11.57
CA THR A 297 6.08 9.66 11.87
C THR A 297 5.61 10.12 13.27
N GLY A 298 4.83 9.27 13.99
CA GLY A 298 4.31 9.60 15.31
C GLY A 298 3.02 10.43 15.29
N LEU A 299 2.32 10.50 14.16
CA LEU A 299 1.05 11.20 14.06
C LEU A 299 -0.14 10.33 14.48
N PRO A 300 -1.11 10.86 15.20
CA PRO A 300 -2.40 10.22 15.37
C PRO A 300 -3.13 10.17 14.01
N VAL A 301 -3.83 9.07 13.74
CA VAL A 301 -4.42 8.79 12.43
C VAL A 301 -5.94 8.85 12.46
N LEU A 302 -6.55 9.54 11.49
CA LEU A 302 -7.98 9.46 11.21
C LEU A 302 -8.19 8.75 9.87
N ALA A 303 -8.69 7.53 9.91
CA ALA A 303 -8.98 6.72 8.73
C ALA A 303 -10.49 6.64 8.44
N GLY A 304 -10.83 6.39 7.18
CA GLY A 304 -12.18 5.98 6.81
C GLY A 304 -12.39 4.48 6.91
N ASP A 305 -13.65 4.05 6.83
CA ASP A 305 -14.10 2.65 6.95
C ASP A 305 -14.03 1.84 5.65
N SER A 306 -13.24 2.27 4.67
CA SER A 306 -13.20 1.65 3.35
C SER A 306 -12.20 0.51 3.24
N GLY A 307 -12.69 -0.64 2.86
CA GLY A 307 -11.82 -1.78 2.51
C GLY A 307 -10.91 -2.21 3.63
N GLY A 308 -9.60 -2.25 3.38
CA GLY A 308 -8.57 -2.59 4.35
C GLY A 308 -8.02 -1.40 5.14
N ALA A 309 -8.57 -0.19 5.01
CA ALA A 309 -8.11 0.96 5.78
C ALA A 309 -8.20 0.75 7.31
N PRO A 310 -9.26 0.12 7.85
CA PRO A 310 -9.31 -0.22 9.28
C PRO A 310 -8.20 -1.19 9.73
N ASP A 311 -7.63 -1.99 8.83
CA ASP A 311 -6.53 -2.91 9.16
C ASP A 311 -5.19 -2.17 9.40
N ALA A 312 -5.11 -0.89 8.98
CA ALA A 312 -3.93 -0.03 9.14
C ALA A 312 -4.06 0.97 10.30
N VAL A 313 -5.08 0.83 11.16
CA VAL A 313 -5.32 1.69 12.34
C VAL A 313 -5.90 0.83 13.46
N ARG A 314 -5.36 0.94 14.66
CA ARG A 314 -5.97 0.39 15.86
C ARG A 314 -6.91 1.43 16.44
N ASP A 315 -8.22 1.27 16.18
CA ASP A 315 -9.25 2.24 16.56
C ASP A 315 -9.27 2.49 18.08
N GLY A 316 -9.20 3.77 18.47
CA GLY A 316 -9.09 4.19 19.88
C GLY A 316 -7.70 4.10 20.49
N GLU A 317 -6.73 3.41 19.84
CA GLU A 317 -5.36 3.21 20.34
C GLU A 317 -4.33 4.04 19.54
N THR A 318 -4.29 3.89 18.21
CA THR A 318 -3.35 4.61 17.34
C THR A 318 -4.01 5.75 16.55
N GLY A 319 -5.31 5.87 16.67
CA GLY A 319 -6.13 6.83 15.95
C GLY A 319 -7.60 6.46 15.98
N PHE A 320 -8.37 6.97 15.02
CA PHE A 320 -9.79 6.69 14.88
C PHE A 320 -10.16 6.20 13.48
N VAL A 321 -11.14 5.29 13.44
CA VAL A 321 -11.82 4.87 12.20
C VAL A 321 -13.23 5.47 12.21
N VAL A 322 -13.59 6.18 11.14
CA VAL A 322 -14.89 6.84 11.00
C VAL A 322 -15.57 6.46 9.69
N PRO A 323 -16.92 6.55 9.60
CA PRO A 323 -17.57 6.46 8.31
C PRO A 323 -17.05 7.54 7.35
N GLY A 324 -16.37 7.13 6.28
CA GLY A 324 -15.63 8.04 5.39
C GLY A 324 -16.48 9.01 4.58
N ARG A 325 -17.81 9.03 4.78
CA ARG A 325 -18.77 9.98 4.21
C ARG A 325 -19.36 10.93 5.25
N ASP A 326 -19.15 10.66 6.52
CA ASP A 326 -19.74 11.42 7.62
C ASP A 326 -18.85 12.63 7.97
N VAL A 327 -19.21 13.78 7.40
CA VAL A 327 -18.51 15.06 7.62
C VAL A 327 -18.49 15.44 9.10
N LYS A 328 -19.59 15.16 9.83
CA LYS A 328 -19.71 15.51 11.25
C LYS A 328 -18.77 14.64 12.09
N ALA A 329 -18.79 13.32 11.90
CA ALA A 329 -17.90 12.41 12.60
C ALA A 329 -16.41 12.73 12.34
N VAL A 330 -16.06 13.03 11.08
CA VAL A 330 -14.70 13.48 10.72
C VAL A 330 -14.34 14.77 11.44
N ALA A 331 -15.21 15.78 11.43
CA ALA A 331 -14.95 17.06 12.12
C ALA A 331 -14.77 16.87 13.64
N GLU A 332 -15.63 16.09 14.28
CA GLU A 332 -15.58 15.83 15.73
C GLU A 332 -14.26 15.16 16.13
N ARG A 333 -13.82 14.13 15.39
CA ARG A 333 -12.54 13.46 15.70
C ARG A 333 -11.33 14.34 15.42
N LEU A 334 -11.34 15.14 14.35
CA LEU A 334 -10.27 16.11 14.10
C LEU A 334 -10.19 17.16 15.22
N ILE A 335 -11.34 17.69 15.68
CA ILE A 335 -11.39 18.64 16.79
C ILE A 335 -10.82 18.00 18.07
N THR A 336 -11.22 16.77 18.38
CA THR A 336 -10.70 16.02 19.53
C THR A 336 -9.17 15.93 19.47
N LEU A 337 -8.60 15.44 18.34
CA LEU A 337 -7.16 15.26 18.20
C LEU A 337 -6.37 16.59 18.17
N LEU A 338 -6.92 17.65 17.59
CA LEU A 338 -6.25 18.95 17.54
C LEU A 338 -6.31 19.74 18.86
N ARG A 339 -7.32 19.49 19.71
CA ARG A 339 -7.47 20.15 21.01
C ARG A 339 -6.80 19.41 22.16
N ASP A 340 -6.88 18.09 22.14
CA ASP A 340 -6.27 17.22 23.17
C ASP A 340 -4.91 16.73 22.69
N ARG A 341 -3.88 17.54 22.95
CA ARG A 341 -2.51 17.25 22.55
C ARG A 341 -1.92 16.01 23.25
N GLU A 342 -2.37 15.73 24.48
CA GLU A 342 -1.92 14.55 25.22
C GLU A 342 -2.47 13.28 24.57
N LEU A 343 -3.76 13.27 24.24
CA LEU A 343 -4.37 12.15 23.51
C LEU A 343 -3.68 11.94 22.15
N ALA A 344 -3.47 13.01 21.39
CA ALA A 344 -2.81 12.98 20.12
C ALA A 344 -1.38 12.38 20.22
N ALA A 345 -0.60 12.86 21.20
CA ALA A 345 0.75 12.35 21.46
C ALA A 345 0.75 10.87 21.89
N ARG A 346 -0.18 10.46 22.77
CA ARG A 346 -0.29 9.04 23.17
C ARG A 346 -0.64 8.14 21.97
N MET A 347 -1.61 8.56 21.13
CA MET A 347 -2.00 7.79 19.93
C MET A 347 -0.88 7.72 18.91
N GLY A 348 -0.16 8.83 18.70
CA GLY A 348 0.99 8.87 17.79
C GLY A 348 2.12 7.95 18.27
N ALA A 349 2.46 7.99 19.57
CA ALA A 349 3.47 7.11 20.15
C ALA A 349 3.07 5.63 20.07
N ALA A 350 1.81 5.29 20.36
CA ALA A 350 1.29 3.94 20.21
C ALA A 350 1.34 3.46 18.75
N GLY A 351 1.00 4.36 17.82
CA GLY A 351 1.08 4.10 16.38
C GLY A 351 2.52 3.82 15.93
N ARG A 352 3.48 4.63 16.38
CA ARG A 352 4.91 4.45 16.11
C ARG A 352 5.40 3.09 16.63
N ALA A 353 5.15 2.78 17.88
CA ALA A 353 5.57 1.52 18.49
C ALA A 353 4.98 0.30 17.76
N TRP A 354 3.71 0.38 17.36
CA TRP A 354 3.06 -0.68 16.60
C TRP A 354 3.68 -0.88 15.21
N VAL A 355 3.98 0.21 14.49
CA VAL A 355 4.61 0.12 13.16
C VAL A 355 6.02 -0.44 13.26
N GLU A 356 6.80 -0.03 14.24
CA GLU A 356 8.14 -0.57 14.50
C GLU A 356 8.12 -2.08 14.80
N ALA A 357 7.13 -2.54 15.56
CA ALA A 357 7.02 -3.95 15.93
C ALA A 357 6.57 -4.85 14.75
N GLU A 358 5.58 -4.40 13.96
CA GLU A 358 4.86 -5.30 13.06
C GLU A 358 5.00 -4.96 11.55
N TRP A 359 5.39 -3.73 11.19
CA TRP A 359 5.27 -3.23 9.83
C TRP A 359 6.58 -2.79 9.18
N ARG A 360 7.73 -3.16 9.75
CA ARG A 360 9.03 -2.89 9.11
C ARG A 360 9.19 -3.74 7.85
N TRP A 361 9.90 -3.21 6.85
CA TRP A 361 10.23 -3.95 5.64
C TRP A 361 11.00 -5.25 5.93
N GLU A 362 11.89 -5.23 6.91
CA GLU A 362 12.69 -6.38 7.33
C GLU A 362 11.80 -7.53 7.84
N SER A 363 10.78 -7.19 8.64
CA SER A 363 9.80 -8.18 9.15
C SER A 363 8.97 -8.78 8.02
N GLN A 364 8.56 -7.96 7.02
CA GLN A 364 7.80 -8.45 5.88
C GLN A 364 8.66 -9.31 4.95
N ALA A 365 9.94 -8.94 4.73
CA ALA A 365 10.88 -9.74 3.95
C ALA A 365 11.20 -11.08 4.63
N ALA A 366 11.44 -11.08 5.94
CA ALA A 366 11.62 -12.31 6.71
C ALA A 366 10.42 -13.24 6.59
N ARG A 367 9.19 -12.68 6.67
CA ARG A 367 7.96 -13.45 6.45
C ARG A 367 7.88 -14.04 5.04
N LEU A 368 8.19 -13.27 4.00
CA LEU A 368 8.23 -13.79 2.62
C LEU A 368 9.24 -14.94 2.51
N ASN A 369 10.44 -14.77 3.06
CA ASN A 369 11.48 -15.79 3.02
C ASN A 369 11.04 -17.09 3.72
N ALA A 370 10.40 -16.99 4.89
CA ALA A 370 9.81 -18.14 5.58
C ALA A 370 8.73 -18.84 4.74
N LEU A 371 7.84 -18.06 4.09
CA LEU A 371 6.82 -18.63 3.20
C LEU A 371 7.45 -19.34 1.99
N LEU A 372 8.51 -18.79 1.41
CA LEU A 372 9.27 -19.40 0.33
C LEU A 372 10.04 -20.64 0.79
N ALA A 373 10.54 -20.66 2.03
CA ALA A 373 11.18 -21.83 2.64
C ALA A 373 10.21 -22.96 2.97
N GLY A 374 8.91 -22.71 3.00
CA GLY A 374 7.91 -23.68 3.39
C GLY A 374 7.64 -23.74 4.89
N GLU A 375 8.16 -22.77 5.63
CA GLU A 375 7.92 -22.59 7.05
C GLU A 375 6.51 -22.00 7.27
N LYS A 376 5.86 -22.36 8.35
CA LYS A 376 4.59 -21.72 8.74
C LYS A 376 4.91 -20.29 9.17
N GLY A 377 4.18 -19.30 8.64
CA GLY A 377 4.28 -17.94 9.13
C GLY A 377 3.91 -17.90 10.62
N THR A 378 4.82 -17.42 11.43
CA THR A 378 4.60 -17.16 12.87
C THR A 378 3.77 -15.92 13.07
#